data_3d54b223bc697ff3f829df6b8e28a5db
#
_entry.id   3d54b223bc697ff3f829df6b8e28a5db
#
_cell.length_a   1.000
_cell.length_b   1.000
_cell.length_c   1.000
_cell.angle_alpha   90.00
_cell.angle_beta   90.00
_cell.angle_gamma   90.00
#
_symmetry.space_group_name_H-M   'P 1'
#
loop_
_entity.id
_entity.type
_entity.pdbx_description
1 polymer ?
#
loop_
_entity_poly.entity_id
_entity_poly.type
_entity_poly.pdbx_seq_one_letter_code
_entity_poly.pdbx_strand_id
1 'polypeptide(L)'
;MEDFKLNSIEEALQDFKKGKFVIVVDDEDRENEGDLITSAEKITTEKVNFMLKNARGVLCVPITLSRADELDLPHQVEENTSMLGTPFTVTVDKLEGCTTGVSAHDRAETIKALADPNSTPQTFGRPGHINPLYAQDNGVLRRSGHTEAAIDLCKLANLYPAGVLMEIMNTDGSMARMPQLQERAKEWNLKIISIKDLIAYRLKKESSIEIGEEVDMPTEYGHFRLIPFRQDNGLEHMALIKGEWKENEPILVRVHSSCATGDILGSKRCDCGEQLHKSMQMIEKEGKGVVIYMQQEGRGIGLMNKIAAYKLQEEGYDTVDANVHLGFKPDERDYGCGAQMLRHLGVHKMRLMTNNPVKRVGLEAYGLEIVENIPIEVTPNKYNYRYLKTKKERMGHTLHLE
;
A
#
# COMPACT_ATOMS: atom_id res chain seq x y z
N MET A 1 1.32 31.26 -12.65
CA MET A 1 2.19 30.47 -11.74
C MET A 1 2.85 29.45 -12.64
N GLU A 2 4.19 29.43 -12.72
CA GLU A 2 4.87 28.36 -13.45
C GLU A 2 4.50 27.02 -12.81
N ASP A 3 4.05 26.06 -13.60
CA ASP A 3 3.79 24.70 -13.14
C ASP A 3 5.09 24.12 -12.56
N PHE A 4 5.16 24.01 -11.25
CA PHE A 4 6.32 23.41 -10.60
C PHE A 4 6.34 21.92 -10.93
N LYS A 5 7.32 21.51 -11.72
CA LYS A 5 7.51 20.12 -12.08
C LYS A 5 8.31 19.42 -10.97
N LEU A 6 7.80 18.31 -10.46
CA LEU A 6 8.53 17.42 -9.56
C LEU A 6 9.79 16.88 -10.25
N ASN A 7 10.80 16.55 -9.47
CA ASN A 7 12.03 15.95 -9.98
C ASN A 7 11.79 14.49 -10.41
N SER A 8 12.62 14.00 -11.32
CA SER A 8 12.58 12.59 -11.68
C SER A 8 13.11 11.71 -10.53
N ILE A 9 12.66 10.46 -10.50
CA ILE A 9 13.14 9.48 -9.49
C ILE A 9 14.64 9.25 -9.66
N GLU A 10 15.15 9.22 -10.89
CA GLU A 10 16.58 9.06 -11.18
C GLU A 10 17.42 10.18 -10.56
N GLU A 11 17.01 11.45 -10.72
CA GLU A 11 17.70 12.59 -10.12
C GLU A 11 17.70 12.51 -8.59
N ALA A 12 16.56 12.15 -8.00
CA ALA A 12 16.44 11.98 -6.56
C ALA A 12 17.33 10.85 -6.04
N LEU A 13 17.37 9.70 -6.73
CA LEU A 13 18.23 8.56 -6.38
C LEU A 13 19.71 8.90 -6.44
N GLN A 14 20.14 9.72 -7.42
CA GLN A 14 21.55 10.18 -7.49
C GLN A 14 21.95 10.98 -6.25
N ASP A 15 21.09 11.88 -5.77
CA ASP A 15 21.32 12.65 -4.58
C ASP A 15 21.18 11.82 -3.31
N PHE A 16 20.19 10.94 -3.23
CA PHE A 16 19.95 10.03 -2.12
C PHE A 16 21.14 9.08 -1.89
N LYS A 17 21.71 8.52 -2.97
CA LYS A 17 22.91 7.67 -2.91
C LYS A 17 24.13 8.40 -2.31
N LYS A 18 24.24 9.71 -2.51
CA LYS A 18 25.27 10.54 -1.89
C LYS A 18 24.94 10.91 -0.43
N GLY A 19 23.79 10.43 0.08
CA GLY A 19 23.32 10.69 1.42
C GLY A 19 22.63 12.06 1.59
N LYS A 20 22.25 12.75 0.52
CA LYS A 20 21.41 13.94 0.64
C LYS A 20 19.99 13.57 1.03
N PHE A 21 19.27 14.56 1.55
CA PHE A 21 17.82 14.46 1.74
C PHE A 21 17.08 14.55 0.42
N VAL A 22 15.91 13.91 0.40
CA VAL A 22 14.88 14.06 -0.64
C VAL A 22 13.57 14.36 0.08
N ILE A 23 12.79 15.29 -0.45
CA ILE A 23 11.42 15.52 -0.01
C ILE A 23 10.52 14.55 -0.80
N VAL A 24 9.75 13.74 -0.10
CA VAL A 24 8.80 12.81 -0.69
C VAL A 24 7.40 13.24 -0.30
N VAL A 25 6.51 13.37 -1.28
CA VAL A 25 5.11 13.75 -1.04
C VAL A 25 4.19 12.58 -1.39
N ASP A 26 3.13 12.42 -0.62
CA ASP A 26 2.07 11.47 -0.90
C ASP A 26 0.87 12.12 -1.61
N ASP A 27 -0.19 11.34 -1.80
CA ASP A 27 -1.41 11.77 -2.48
C ASP A 27 -2.24 12.73 -1.60
N GLU A 28 -2.94 13.69 -2.24
CA GLU A 28 -3.82 14.63 -1.55
C GLU A 28 -4.98 13.92 -0.82
N ASP A 29 -5.41 12.78 -1.32
CA ASP A 29 -6.48 11.96 -0.74
C ASP A 29 -5.98 11.03 0.39
N ARG A 30 -4.67 11.01 0.71
CA ARG A 30 -4.10 10.18 1.78
C ARG A 30 -3.74 11.02 3.02
N GLU A 31 -2.49 11.41 3.20
CA GLU A 31 -2.04 12.31 4.29
C GLU A 31 -1.90 13.74 3.78
N ASN A 32 -1.63 13.88 2.48
CA ASN A 32 -1.32 15.14 1.80
C ASN A 32 -0.15 15.87 2.48
N GLU A 33 0.92 15.13 2.77
CA GLU A 33 2.08 15.60 3.52
C GLU A 33 3.37 15.43 2.71
N GLY A 34 4.44 16.01 3.22
CA GLY A 34 5.77 15.82 2.68
C GLY A 34 6.77 15.50 3.77
N ASP A 35 7.53 14.43 3.57
CA ASP A 35 8.57 14.00 4.49
C ASP A 35 9.95 14.29 3.96
N LEU A 36 10.84 14.70 4.87
CA LEU A 36 12.27 14.78 4.64
C LEU A 36 12.89 13.41 4.87
N ILE A 37 13.37 12.77 3.78
CA ILE A 37 13.85 11.38 3.82
C ILE A 37 15.34 11.30 3.45
N THR A 38 16.09 10.45 4.16
CA THR A 38 17.48 10.07 3.85
C THR A 38 17.75 8.63 4.29
N SER A 39 18.91 8.06 3.90
CA SER A 39 19.32 6.73 4.34
C SER A 39 19.87 6.76 5.78
N ALA A 40 19.50 5.75 6.58
CA ALA A 40 20.05 5.56 7.92
C ALA A 40 21.55 5.27 7.91
N GLU A 41 22.05 4.57 6.88
CA GLU A 41 23.48 4.30 6.67
C GLU A 41 24.30 5.59 6.51
N LYS A 42 23.69 6.63 5.91
CA LYS A 42 24.36 7.92 5.62
C LYS A 42 23.97 9.03 6.58
N ILE A 43 23.31 8.72 7.70
CA ILE A 43 22.93 9.72 8.70
C ILE A 43 24.17 10.28 9.42
N THR A 44 24.12 11.55 9.80
CA THR A 44 25.13 12.22 10.63
C THR A 44 24.46 13.07 11.70
N THR A 45 25.22 13.47 12.71
CA THR A 45 24.75 14.40 13.76
C THR A 45 24.17 15.69 13.17
N GLU A 46 24.82 16.26 12.15
CA GLU A 46 24.40 17.48 11.48
C GLU A 46 23.05 17.27 10.75
N LYS A 47 22.86 16.12 10.13
CA LYS A 47 21.60 15.79 9.47
C LYS A 47 20.46 15.63 10.45
N VAL A 48 20.67 14.91 11.56
CA VAL A 48 19.66 14.80 12.63
C VAL A 48 19.31 16.20 13.15
N ASN A 49 20.30 17.03 13.42
CA ASN A 49 20.08 18.41 13.88
C ASN A 49 19.34 19.24 12.82
N PHE A 50 19.65 19.05 11.53
CA PHE A 50 18.93 19.71 10.43
C PHE A 50 17.45 19.32 10.41
N MET A 51 17.14 18.02 10.51
CA MET A 51 15.76 17.52 10.56
C MET A 51 15.00 18.12 11.74
N LEU A 52 15.55 18.05 12.95
CA LEU A 52 14.92 18.56 14.16
C LEU A 52 14.65 20.08 14.09
N LYS A 53 15.57 20.84 13.50
CA LYS A 53 15.45 22.30 13.38
C LYS A 53 14.47 22.70 12.28
N ASN A 54 14.44 22.01 11.16
CA ASN A 54 13.79 22.47 9.94
C ASN A 54 12.52 21.70 9.62
N ALA A 55 12.48 20.37 9.73
CA ALA A 55 11.29 19.56 9.46
C ALA A 55 10.29 19.57 10.63
N ARG A 56 10.75 19.35 11.87
CA ARG A 56 9.99 19.51 13.14
C ARG A 56 8.94 18.44 13.43
N GLY A 57 8.77 17.47 12.57
CA GLY A 57 7.89 16.32 12.77
C GLY A 57 8.45 15.28 13.74
N VAL A 58 8.00 14.06 13.65
CA VAL A 58 8.49 12.94 14.46
C VAL A 58 9.64 12.24 13.75
N LEU A 59 10.79 12.15 14.42
CA LEU A 59 11.95 11.44 13.86
C LEU A 59 11.71 9.93 13.88
N CYS A 60 11.51 9.36 12.72
CA CYS A 60 11.21 7.94 12.53
C CYS A 60 12.29 7.24 11.71
N VAL A 61 12.45 5.94 11.95
CA VAL A 61 13.44 5.10 11.27
C VAL A 61 12.76 3.87 10.66
N PRO A 62 12.29 3.97 9.41
CA PRO A 62 11.85 2.82 8.64
C PRO A 62 12.94 1.74 8.53
N ILE A 63 12.59 0.51 8.86
CA ILE A 63 13.39 -0.70 8.70
C ILE A 63 12.54 -1.79 8.04
N THR A 64 13.15 -2.87 7.57
CA THR A 64 12.41 -4.04 7.09
C THR A 64 11.84 -4.84 8.26
N LEU A 65 10.77 -5.62 8.01
CA LEU A 65 10.22 -6.52 9.02
C LEU A 65 11.28 -7.52 9.51
N SER A 66 12.05 -8.12 8.59
CA SER A 66 13.14 -9.02 8.95
C SER A 66 14.17 -8.35 9.89
N ARG A 67 14.47 -7.06 9.66
CA ARG A 67 15.39 -6.32 10.52
C ARG A 67 14.80 -6.05 11.90
N ALA A 68 13.50 -5.77 11.98
CA ALA A 68 12.81 -5.63 13.26
C ALA A 68 12.86 -6.94 14.07
N ASP A 69 12.64 -8.09 13.41
CA ASP A 69 12.72 -9.41 14.02
C ASP A 69 14.15 -9.73 14.49
N GLU A 70 15.18 -9.48 13.65
CA GLU A 70 16.60 -9.67 14.02
C GLU A 70 17.01 -8.88 15.28
N LEU A 71 16.44 -7.66 15.42
CA LEU A 71 16.75 -6.77 16.54
C LEU A 71 15.80 -6.93 17.72
N ASP A 72 14.86 -7.89 17.68
CA ASP A 72 13.82 -8.10 18.70
C ASP A 72 13.07 -6.79 19.02
N LEU A 73 12.50 -6.17 17.98
CA LEU A 73 11.73 -4.92 18.07
C LEU A 73 10.24 -5.21 17.85
N PRO A 74 9.50 -5.64 18.90
CA PRO A 74 8.08 -5.92 18.79
C PRO A 74 7.27 -4.64 18.50
N HIS A 75 6.02 -4.83 18.07
CA HIS A 75 5.06 -3.73 17.99
C HIS A 75 4.98 -2.94 19.28
N GLN A 76 4.80 -1.64 19.17
CA GLN A 76 4.64 -0.75 20.32
C GLN A 76 3.37 -1.05 21.12
N VAL A 77 2.34 -1.59 20.46
CA VAL A 77 1.05 -1.96 21.03
C VAL A 77 0.59 -3.31 20.49
N GLU A 78 -0.14 -4.09 21.29
CA GLU A 78 -0.73 -5.36 20.85
C GLU A 78 -1.83 -5.14 19.81
N GLU A 79 -2.67 -4.11 20.01
CA GLU A 79 -3.74 -3.73 19.07
C GLU A 79 -3.48 -2.32 18.52
N ASN A 80 -3.21 -2.23 17.22
CA ASN A 80 -3.00 -0.95 16.54
C ASN A 80 -4.34 -0.35 16.11
N THR A 81 -4.80 0.67 16.84
CA THR A 81 -6.04 1.41 16.56
C THR A 81 -5.80 2.73 15.81
N SER A 82 -4.57 2.99 15.33
CA SER A 82 -4.27 4.22 14.58
C SER A 82 -4.99 4.21 13.22
N MET A 83 -5.42 5.39 12.78
CA MET A 83 -6.24 5.56 11.56
C MET A 83 -5.58 4.97 10.30
N LEU A 84 -4.25 5.11 10.16
CA LEU A 84 -3.48 4.62 9.02
C LEU A 84 -2.71 3.33 9.31
N GLY A 85 -2.87 2.77 10.52
CA GLY A 85 -2.22 1.53 10.93
C GLY A 85 -0.69 1.62 10.92
N THR A 86 -0.11 2.79 11.23
CA THR A 86 1.34 3.02 11.23
C THR A 86 2.04 2.05 12.17
N PRO A 87 2.96 1.20 11.67
CA PRO A 87 3.50 0.06 12.39
C PRO A 87 4.72 0.44 13.25
N PHE A 88 4.51 1.26 14.27
CA PHE A 88 5.55 1.58 15.24
C PHE A 88 5.98 0.34 16.02
N THR A 89 7.29 0.21 16.22
CA THR A 89 7.88 -0.71 17.19
C THR A 89 8.11 -0.01 18.53
N VAL A 90 8.57 -0.75 19.53
CA VAL A 90 9.10 -0.15 20.75
C VAL A 90 10.22 0.83 20.41
N THR A 91 10.28 1.95 21.13
CA THR A 91 11.34 2.96 20.96
C THR A 91 12.67 2.46 21.50
N VAL A 92 13.77 2.91 20.92
CA VAL A 92 15.11 2.44 21.27
C VAL A 92 16.14 3.56 21.37
N ASP A 93 17.20 3.30 22.14
CA ASP A 93 18.46 4.05 22.13
C ASP A 93 19.64 3.08 22.11
N LYS A 94 20.70 3.41 21.36
CA LYS A 94 21.96 2.68 21.40
C LYS A 94 22.61 2.86 22.79
N LEU A 95 23.03 1.75 23.40
CA LEU A 95 23.59 1.76 24.76
C LEU A 95 25.05 2.23 24.78
N GLU A 96 25.88 1.70 23.88
CA GLU A 96 27.30 1.98 23.88
C GLU A 96 27.62 3.22 23.02
N GLY A 97 28.41 4.14 23.57
CA GLY A 97 28.84 5.36 22.86
C GLY A 97 27.81 6.48 22.84
N CYS A 98 26.69 6.33 23.56
CA CYS A 98 25.65 7.36 23.73
C CYS A 98 25.56 7.80 25.19
N THR A 99 24.91 8.96 25.44
CA THR A 99 24.67 9.51 26.78
C THR A 99 23.21 9.22 27.22
N THR A 100 22.33 10.21 27.07
CA THR A 100 20.92 10.09 27.45
C THR A 100 19.98 9.72 26.29
N GLY A 101 20.52 9.54 25.08
CA GLY A 101 19.75 9.20 23.88
C GLY A 101 19.11 10.38 23.13
N VAL A 102 19.01 11.57 23.75
CA VAL A 102 18.22 12.70 23.23
C VAL A 102 19.01 13.59 22.25
N SER A 103 20.34 13.72 22.43
CA SER A 103 21.16 14.62 21.62
C SER A 103 21.13 14.21 20.14
N ALA A 104 21.38 15.17 19.23
CA ALA A 104 21.47 14.86 17.80
C ALA A 104 22.57 13.82 17.51
N HIS A 105 23.63 13.80 18.31
CA HIS A 105 24.69 12.80 18.24
C HIS A 105 24.17 11.40 18.62
N ASP A 106 23.55 11.26 19.80
CA ASP A 106 23.07 9.99 20.32
C ASP A 106 22.01 9.40 19.38
N ARG A 107 21.10 10.26 18.87
CA ARG A 107 20.09 9.85 17.88
C ARG A 107 20.74 9.37 16.58
N ALA A 108 21.75 10.08 16.07
CA ALA A 108 22.48 9.66 14.86
C ALA A 108 23.19 8.31 15.08
N GLU A 109 23.79 8.08 16.23
CA GLU A 109 24.43 6.80 16.56
C GLU A 109 23.42 5.67 16.69
N THR A 110 22.26 5.93 17.29
CA THR A 110 21.16 4.95 17.38
C THR A 110 20.63 4.59 15.98
N ILE A 111 20.42 5.58 15.13
CA ILE A 111 19.94 5.38 13.74
C ILE A 111 20.97 4.57 12.93
N LYS A 112 22.26 4.89 13.02
CA LYS A 112 23.32 4.11 12.36
C LYS A 112 23.31 2.65 12.83
N ALA A 113 23.16 2.42 14.13
CA ALA A 113 23.13 1.08 14.70
C ALA A 113 21.93 0.26 14.19
N LEU A 114 20.76 0.88 13.94
CA LEU A 114 19.62 0.20 13.32
C LEU A 114 19.92 -0.29 11.89
N ALA A 115 20.79 0.43 11.17
CA ALA A 115 21.24 0.09 9.82
C ALA A 115 22.53 -0.75 9.78
N ASP A 116 23.19 -1.00 10.92
CA ASP A 116 24.41 -1.82 10.97
C ASP A 116 24.05 -3.31 11.08
N PRO A 117 24.38 -4.14 10.09
CA PRO A 117 24.08 -5.58 10.13
C PRO A 117 24.72 -6.33 11.31
N ASN A 118 25.77 -5.76 11.95
CA ASN A 118 26.41 -6.34 13.11
C ASN A 118 25.72 -6.02 14.45
N SER A 119 24.74 -5.09 14.45
CA SER A 119 23.98 -4.78 15.64
C SER A 119 23.05 -5.94 16.02
N THR A 120 22.98 -6.21 17.33
CA THR A 120 22.15 -7.25 17.94
C THR A 120 21.07 -6.62 18.84
N PRO A 121 20.10 -7.40 19.36
CA PRO A 121 19.13 -6.90 20.34
C PRO A 121 19.77 -6.21 21.55
N GLN A 122 20.94 -6.68 21.99
CA GLN A 122 21.69 -6.14 23.13
C GLN A 122 22.36 -4.79 22.86
N THR A 123 22.45 -4.40 21.59
CA THR A 123 22.96 -3.06 21.21
C THR A 123 22.04 -1.93 21.71
N PHE A 124 20.75 -2.23 21.94
CA PHE A 124 19.72 -1.25 22.20
C PHE A 124 19.08 -1.36 23.58
N GLY A 125 18.94 -0.21 24.25
CA GLY A 125 18.04 -0.02 25.39
C GLY A 125 16.60 0.21 24.92
N ARG A 126 15.63 -0.23 25.69
CA ARG A 126 14.18 -0.11 25.46
C ARG A 126 13.50 0.31 26.77
N PRO A 127 12.64 1.35 26.78
CA PRO A 127 12.37 2.29 25.68
C PRO A 127 13.52 3.26 25.44
N GLY A 128 13.47 4.00 24.32
CA GLY A 128 14.43 5.04 23.96
C GLY A 128 13.77 6.23 23.27
N HIS A 129 14.55 7.00 22.50
CA HIS A 129 14.13 8.26 21.87
C HIS A 129 14.07 8.19 20.33
N ILE A 130 14.43 7.07 19.74
CA ILE A 130 14.25 6.80 18.31
C ILE A 130 13.02 5.92 18.13
N ASN A 131 12.23 6.22 17.11
CA ASN A 131 10.99 5.54 16.77
C ASN A 131 11.21 4.66 15.52
N PRO A 132 11.62 3.39 15.67
CA PRO A 132 11.63 2.50 14.51
C PRO A 132 10.21 2.15 14.11
N LEU A 133 10.02 1.92 12.80
CA LEU A 133 8.78 1.35 12.26
C LEU A 133 9.15 0.49 11.07
N TYR A 134 8.40 -0.58 10.84
CA TYR A 134 8.73 -1.46 9.74
C TYR A 134 7.85 -1.23 8.51
N ALA A 135 8.52 -1.25 7.35
CA ALA A 135 7.84 -1.18 6.06
C ALA A 135 7.20 -2.52 5.71
N GLN A 136 6.11 -2.46 4.97
CA GLN A 136 5.52 -3.65 4.37
C GLN A 136 6.46 -4.26 3.33
N ASP A 137 6.48 -5.59 3.25
CA ASP A 137 7.15 -6.28 2.17
C ASP A 137 6.63 -5.78 0.81
N ASN A 138 7.51 -5.74 -0.19
CA ASN A 138 7.25 -5.13 -1.49
C ASN A 138 7.08 -3.59 -1.49
N GLY A 139 7.34 -2.90 -0.38
CA GLY A 139 7.46 -1.44 -0.28
C GLY A 139 6.25 -0.68 -0.79
N VAL A 140 6.48 0.42 -1.56
CA VAL A 140 5.39 1.28 -2.09
C VAL A 140 4.43 0.55 -3.02
N LEU A 141 4.82 -0.59 -3.58
CA LEU A 141 3.93 -1.44 -4.38
C LEU A 141 2.92 -2.21 -3.53
N ARG A 142 3.12 -2.29 -2.21
CA ARG A 142 2.20 -2.90 -1.24
C ARG A 142 1.41 -1.86 -0.47
N ARG A 143 2.08 -0.80 0.01
CA ARG A 143 1.49 0.32 0.75
C ARG A 143 2.13 1.63 0.31
N SER A 144 1.34 2.54 -0.26
CA SER A 144 1.79 3.83 -0.80
C SER A 144 2.07 4.86 0.31
N GLY A 145 2.94 4.52 1.27
CA GLY A 145 3.30 5.35 2.42
C GLY A 145 4.77 5.79 2.41
N HIS A 146 5.08 6.86 3.18
CA HIS A 146 6.43 7.39 3.33
C HIS A 146 7.41 6.37 3.94
N THR A 147 6.93 5.50 4.84
CA THR A 147 7.69 4.38 5.42
C THR A 147 8.24 3.46 4.34
N GLU A 148 7.37 3.02 3.45
CA GLU A 148 7.70 2.15 2.31
C GLU A 148 8.59 2.87 1.31
N ALA A 149 8.30 4.15 1.02
CA ALA A 149 9.11 4.98 0.13
C ALA A 149 10.57 5.11 0.61
N ALA A 150 10.78 5.27 1.92
CA ALA A 150 12.12 5.36 2.50
C ALA A 150 12.93 4.07 2.27
N ILE A 151 12.32 2.90 2.47
CA ILE A 151 12.98 1.60 2.23
C ILE A 151 13.25 1.40 0.74
N ASP A 152 12.31 1.74 -0.12
CA ASP A 152 12.48 1.60 -1.57
C ASP A 152 13.57 2.50 -2.12
N LEU A 153 13.66 3.74 -1.67
CA LEU A 153 14.75 4.63 -2.03
C LEU A 153 16.11 4.07 -1.60
N CYS A 154 16.21 3.46 -0.40
CA CYS A 154 17.42 2.80 0.05
C CYS A 154 17.79 1.63 -0.89
N LYS A 155 16.86 0.73 -1.17
CA LYS A 155 17.07 -0.43 -2.07
C LYS A 155 17.47 0.02 -3.47
N LEU A 156 16.75 0.97 -4.07
CA LEU A 156 17.03 1.49 -5.42
C LEU A 156 18.37 2.23 -5.51
N ALA A 157 18.83 2.82 -4.41
CA ALA A 157 20.14 3.46 -4.31
C ALA A 157 21.28 2.47 -3.99
N ASN A 158 20.99 1.17 -3.80
CA ASN A 158 21.93 0.15 -3.32
C ASN A 158 22.56 0.51 -1.96
N LEU A 159 21.75 0.99 -1.03
CA LEU A 159 22.09 1.24 0.36
C LEU A 159 21.37 0.22 1.27
N TYR A 160 21.83 0.11 2.53
CA TYR A 160 21.16 -0.76 3.49
C TYR A 160 19.68 -0.36 3.62
N PRO A 161 18.73 -1.32 3.63
CA PRO A 161 17.29 -1.03 3.62
C PRO A 161 16.79 -0.54 4.99
N ALA A 162 17.33 0.58 5.43
CA ALA A 162 16.90 1.36 6.58
C ALA A 162 16.92 2.85 6.23
N GLY A 163 15.80 3.51 6.40
CA GLY A 163 15.64 4.93 6.12
C GLY A 163 15.54 5.78 7.38
N VAL A 164 15.55 7.08 7.20
CA VAL A 164 15.19 8.08 8.21
C VAL A 164 14.19 9.01 7.58
N LEU A 165 13.11 9.28 8.26
CA LEU A 165 12.08 10.22 7.81
C LEU A 165 11.62 11.14 8.93
N MET A 166 11.12 12.31 8.55
CA MET A 166 10.47 13.25 9.44
C MET A 166 9.53 14.13 8.62
N GLU A 167 8.30 14.26 9.05
CA GLU A 167 7.28 15.11 8.44
C GLU A 167 7.70 16.60 8.48
N ILE A 168 7.38 17.34 7.42
CA ILE A 168 7.71 18.77 7.33
C ILE A 168 6.54 19.61 7.79
N MET A 169 6.78 20.37 8.85
CA MET A 169 5.80 21.30 9.43
C MET A 169 6.17 22.76 9.11
N ASN A 170 5.16 23.61 9.03
CA ASN A 170 5.29 25.04 8.97
C ASN A 170 5.75 25.63 10.33
N THR A 171 6.16 26.90 10.32
CA THR A 171 6.61 27.59 11.55
C THR A 171 5.52 27.77 12.60
N ASP A 172 4.27 27.78 12.17
CA ASP A 172 3.08 27.88 13.03
C ASP A 172 2.61 26.53 13.60
N GLY A 173 3.29 25.41 13.24
CA GLY A 173 2.97 24.07 13.68
C GLY A 173 1.96 23.33 12.80
N SER A 174 1.44 23.94 11.74
CA SER A 174 0.62 23.25 10.74
C SER A 174 1.48 22.38 9.81
N MET A 175 0.88 21.37 9.18
CA MET A 175 1.60 20.56 8.19
C MET A 175 1.88 21.35 6.91
N ALA A 176 3.10 21.26 6.40
CA ALA A 176 3.44 21.85 5.11
C ALA A 176 2.75 21.07 3.97
N ARG A 177 2.15 21.80 3.03
CA ARG A 177 1.51 21.27 1.83
C ARG A 177 2.34 21.62 0.59
N MET A 178 1.94 21.14 -0.57
CA MET A 178 2.73 21.27 -1.81
C MET A 178 3.33 22.68 -2.04
N PRO A 179 2.60 23.81 -1.87
CA PRO A 179 3.20 25.13 -2.08
C PRO A 179 4.38 25.41 -1.15
N GLN A 180 4.25 25.11 0.15
CA GLN A 180 5.31 25.31 1.14
C GLN A 180 6.45 24.32 0.94
N LEU A 181 6.15 23.06 0.57
CA LEU A 181 7.16 22.03 0.29
C LEU A 181 8.03 22.42 -0.91
N GLN A 182 7.46 23.03 -1.94
CA GLN A 182 8.20 23.56 -3.08
C GLN A 182 9.15 24.71 -2.69
N GLU A 183 8.72 25.60 -1.79
CA GLU A 183 9.57 26.66 -1.24
C GLU A 183 10.73 26.07 -0.44
N ARG A 184 10.45 25.08 0.42
CA ARG A 184 11.47 24.37 1.21
C ARG A 184 12.46 23.61 0.32
N ALA A 185 11.97 22.95 -0.74
CA ALA A 185 12.84 22.25 -1.70
C ALA A 185 13.85 23.23 -2.35
N LYS A 186 13.39 24.41 -2.73
CA LYS A 186 14.27 25.47 -3.27
C LYS A 186 15.23 26.02 -2.21
N GLU A 187 14.74 26.38 -1.03
CA GLU A 187 15.52 26.92 0.09
C GLU A 187 16.65 25.97 0.50
N TRP A 188 16.34 24.69 0.61
CA TRP A 188 17.27 23.66 1.07
C TRP A 188 18.08 23.02 -0.08
N ASN A 189 17.81 23.40 -1.32
CA ASN A 189 18.42 22.83 -2.53
C ASN A 189 18.26 21.30 -2.57
N LEU A 190 17.04 20.82 -2.33
CA LEU A 190 16.66 19.40 -2.31
C LEU A 190 15.77 19.05 -3.48
N LYS A 191 15.81 17.79 -3.86
CA LYS A 191 14.86 17.21 -4.81
C LYS A 191 13.55 16.91 -4.11
N ILE A 192 12.43 17.08 -4.85
CA ILE A 192 11.09 16.74 -4.42
C ILE A 192 10.47 15.77 -5.42
N ILE A 193 9.98 14.63 -4.93
CA ILE A 193 9.35 13.56 -5.71
C ILE A 193 8.02 13.14 -5.08
N SER A 194 7.17 12.47 -5.84
CA SER A 194 5.94 11.87 -5.31
C SER A 194 6.07 10.36 -5.12
N ILE A 195 5.32 9.80 -4.17
CA ILE A 195 5.17 8.34 -4.01
C ILE A 195 4.55 7.74 -5.28
N LYS A 196 3.63 8.46 -5.91
CA LYS A 196 3.01 8.05 -7.18
C LYS A 196 4.06 7.85 -8.29
N ASP A 197 5.01 8.78 -8.44
CA ASP A 197 6.09 8.65 -9.43
C ASP A 197 7.07 7.53 -9.06
N LEU A 198 7.33 7.32 -7.77
CA LEU A 198 8.16 6.20 -7.28
C LEU A 198 7.51 4.85 -7.59
N ILE A 199 6.20 4.72 -7.39
CA ILE A 199 5.42 3.54 -7.78
C ILE A 199 5.53 3.30 -9.29
N ALA A 200 5.28 4.34 -10.10
CA ALA A 200 5.36 4.24 -11.56
C ALA A 200 6.77 3.82 -12.03
N TYR A 201 7.80 4.35 -11.39
CA TYR A 201 9.20 4.00 -11.65
C TYR A 201 9.50 2.53 -11.33
N ARG A 202 9.07 2.04 -10.15
CA ARG A 202 9.24 0.65 -9.75
C ARG A 202 8.47 -0.28 -10.68
N LEU A 203 7.20 0.01 -10.99
CA LEU A 203 6.38 -0.76 -11.93
C LEU A 203 6.98 -0.86 -13.33
N LYS A 204 7.75 0.14 -13.75
CA LYS A 204 8.46 0.12 -15.04
C LYS A 204 9.73 -0.73 -15.01
N LYS A 205 10.42 -0.77 -13.86
CA LYS A 205 11.70 -1.48 -13.71
C LYS A 205 11.58 -2.88 -13.14
N GLU A 206 10.58 -3.10 -12.33
CA GLU A 206 10.39 -4.34 -11.58
C GLU A 206 9.07 -4.97 -12.02
N SER A 207 9.12 -6.15 -12.59
CA SER A 207 7.92 -6.98 -12.74
C SER A 207 7.93 -7.99 -11.59
N SER A 208 7.04 -7.81 -10.61
CA SER A 208 6.82 -8.79 -9.54
C SER A 208 5.81 -9.88 -9.94
N ILE A 209 5.45 -9.92 -11.22
CA ILE A 209 4.53 -10.90 -11.78
C ILE A 209 5.16 -11.63 -12.96
N GLU A 210 5.13 -12.95 -12.91
CA GLU A 210 5.37 -13.83 -14.04
C GLU A 210 4.09 -13.98 -14.84
N ILE A 211 4.19 -13.99 -16.16
CA ILE A 211 3.05 -14.03 -17.07
C ILE A 211 3.04 -15.38 -17.77
N GLY A 212 1.90 -16.07 -17.70
CA GLY A 212 1.73 -17.36 -18.39
C GLY A 212 1.17 -17.22 -19.81
N GLU A 213 0.85 -18.37 -20.39
CA GLU A 213 0.33 -18.44 -21.75
C GLU A 213 -1.11 -17.93 -21.87
N GLU A 214 -1.41 -17.21 -22.96
CA GLU A 214 -2.77 -16.80 -23.29
C GLU A 214 -3.52 -17.96 -23.95
N VAL A 215 -4.76 -18.20 -23.51
CA VAL A 215 -5.64 -19.21 -24.09
C VAL A 215 -7.03 -18.66 -24.37
N ASP A 216 -7.71 -19.28 -25.32
CA ASP A 216 -9.15 -19.07 -25.58
C ASP A 216 -9.98 -19.69 -24.46
N MET A 217 -10.96 -18.94 -23.93
CA MET A 217 -11.76 -19.34 -22.77
C MET A 217 -13.24 -19.07 -23.00
N PRO A 218 -13.95 -19.99 -23.66
CA PRO A 218 -15.41 -19.95 -23.72
C PRO A 218 -16.01 -20.28 -22.36
N THR A 219 -16.95 -19.45 -21.90
CA THR A 219 -17.65 -19.62 -20.63
C THR A 219 -19.15 -19.46 -20.81
N GLU A 220 -19.94 -19.86 -19.81
CA GLU A 220 -21.38 -19.61 -19.78
C GLU A 220 -21.75 -18.12 -19.83
N TYR A 221 -20.83 -17.24 -19.39
CA TYR A 221 -21.05 -15.78 -19.24
C TYR A 221 -20.44 -14.96 -20.35
N GLY A 222 -19.81 -15.58 -21.32
CA GLY A 222 -19.18 -14.94 -22.47
C GLY A 222 -17.93 -15.68 -22.95
N HIS A 223 -17.37 -15.17 -24.04
CA HIS A 223 -16.17 -15.70 -24.66
C HIS A 223 -14.99 -14.75 -24.45
N PHE A 224 -13.94 -15.19 -23.77
CA PHE A 224 -12.82 -14.40 -23.31
C PHE A 224 -11.48 -15.01 -23.77
N ARG A 225 -10.42 -14.22 -23.71
CA ARG A 225 -9.04 -14.72 -23.63
C ARG A 225 -8.65 -14.75 -22.15
N LEU A 226 -7.94 -15.77 -21.71
CA LEU A 226 -7.46 -15.92 -20.34
C LEU A 226 -5.94 -15.89 -20.31
N ILE A 227 -5.37 -15.05 -19.42
CA ILE A 227 -3.94 -15.02 -19.13
C ILE A 227 -3.76 -15.25 -17.63
N PRO A 228 -3.00 -16.26 -17.19
CA PRO A 228 -2.61 -16.45 -15.80
C PRO A 228 -1.39 -15.58 -15.47
N PHE A 229 -1.31 -15.17 -14.20
CA PHE A 229 -0.21 -14.39 -13.64
C PHE A 229 0.22 -15.01 -12.32
N ARG A 230 1.52 -15.16 -12.09
CA ARG A 230 2.06 -15.61 -10.80
C ARG A 230 2.77 -14.46 -10.10
N GLN A 231 2.40 -14.19 -8.86
CA GLN A 231 3.05 -13.21 -7.98
C GLN A 231 4.26 -13.85 -7.28
N ASP A 232 5.23 -13.04 -6.84
CA ASP A 232 6.47 -13.49 -6.17
C ASP A 232 6.22 -14.37 -4.95
N ASN A 233 5.10 -14.21 -4.26
CA ASN A 233 4.68 -15.04 -3.13
C ASN A 233 4.07 -16.40 -3.55
N GLY A 234 4.08 -16.72 -4.85
CA GLY A 234 3.55 -17.95 -5.43
C GLY A 234 2.03 -17.97 -5.67
N LEU A 235 1.30 -16.89 -5.35
CA LEU A 235 -0.13 -16.81 -5.66
C LEU A 235 -0.33 -16.65 -7.17
N GLU A 236 -1.29 -17.43 -7.72
CA GLU A 236 -1.64 -17.39 -9.13
C GLU A 236 -2.97 -16.66 -9.32
N HIS A 237 -2.95 -15.64 -10.13
CA HIS A 237 -4.08 -14.80 -10.50
C HIS A 237 -4.43 -15.02 -11.97
N MET A 238 -5.56 -14.50 -12.43
CA MET A 238 -5.93 -14.59 -13.85
C MET A 238 -6.63 -13.33 -14.34
N ALA A 239 -6.45 -13.03 -15.61
CA ALA A 239 -7.21 -12.02 -16.33
C ALA A 239 -8.10 -12.67 -17.38
N LEU A 240 -9.39 -12.32 -17.40
CA LEU A 240 -10.33 -12.63 -18.49
C LEU A 240 -10.48 -11.36 -19.32
N ILE A 241 -10.15 -11.44 -20.59
CA ILE A 241 -9.99 -10.30 -21.51
C ILE A 241 -10.97 -10.44 -22.64
N LYS A 242 -11.70 -9.35 -22.95
CA LYS A 242 -12.57 -9.26 -24.12
C LYS A 242 -12.18 -8.08 -25.00
N GLY A 243 -12.07 -8.31 -26.30
CA GLY A 243 -11.77 -7.27 -27.28
C GLY A 243 -10.35 -6.71 -27.20
N GLU A 244 -10.14 -5.59 -27.88
CA GLU A 244 -8.89 -4.82 -27.91
C GLU A 244 -9.18 -3.34 -27.66
N TRP A 245 -8.19 -2.60 -27.17
CA TRP A 245 -8.31 -1.16 -26.89
C TRP A 245 -7.05 -0.39 -27.27
N LYS A 246 -7.22 0.90 -27.49
CA LYS A 246 -6.12 1.83 -27.74
C LYS A 246 -5.54 2.31 -26.41
N GLU A 247 -4.27 2.75 -26.43
CA GLU A 247 -3.66 3.43 -25.30
C GLU A 247 -4.55 4.61 -24.84
N ASN A 248 -4.75 4.73 -23.53
CA ASN A 248 -5.63 5.73 -22.89
C ASN A 248 -7.15 5.64 -23.23
N GLU A 249 -7.60 4.58 -23.87
CA GLU A 249 -9.02 4.33 -24.03
C GLU A 249 -9.62 3.80 -22.73
N PRO A 250 -10.70 4.42 -22.18
CA PRO A 250 -11.36 3.92 -20.99
C PRO A 250 -12.09 2.61 -21.30
N ILE A 251 -11.75 1.54 -20.60
CA ILE A 251 -12.40 0.23 -20.75
C ILE A 251 -13.11 -0.20 -19.49
N LEU A 252 -14.04 -1.14 -19.60
CA LEU A 252 -14.74 -1.71 -18.46
C LEU A 252 -13.83 -2.68 -17.70
N VAL A 253 -13.64 -2.47 -16.39
CA VAL A 253 -12.73 -3.27 -15.56
C VAL A 253 -13.42 -3.75 -14.30
N ARG A 254 -13.23 -5.02 -13.97
CA ARG A 254 -13.55 -5.60 -12.67
C ARG A 254 -12.30 -6.18 -12.04
N VAL A 255 -11.95 -5.72 -10.85
CA VAL A 255 -10.98 -6.40 -9.99
C VAL A 255 -11.76 -7.21 -8.96
N HIS A 256 -11.79 -8.53 -9.13
CA HIS A 256 -12.53 -9.48 -8.30
C HIS A 256 -11.56 -10.25 -7.39
N SER A 257 -11.79 -10.22 -6.08
CA SER A 257 -11.06 -11.07 -5.13
C SER A 257 -11.80 -12.40 -4.98
N SER A 258 -11.08 -13.49 -5.09
CA SER A 258 -11.63 -14.86 -5.03
C SER A 258 -12.50 -15.09 -3.79
N CYS A 259 -13.52 -15.86 -3.99
CA CYS A 259 -14.45 -16.29 -2.95
C CYS A 259 -14.93 -17.72 -3.26
N ALA A 260 -14.17 -18.73 -2.86
CA ALA A 260 -14.46 -20.11 -3.20
C ALA A 260 -15.92 -20.52 -2.85
N THR A 261 -16.43 -20.03 -1.72
CA THR A 261 -17.81 -20.31 -1.32
C THR A 261 -18.84 -19.65 -2.24
N GLY A 262 -18.59 -18.41 -2.69
CA GLY A 262 -19.52 -17.69 -3.57
C GLY A 262 -19.33 -18.03 -5.04
N ASP A 263 -18.09 -18.03 -5.51
CA ASP A 263 -17.76 -18.15 -6.94
C ASP A 263 -17.89 -19.60 -7.43
N ILE A 264 -17.52 -20.59 -6.60
CA ILE A 264 -17.52 -22.01 -6.98
C ILE A 264 -18.79 -22.72 -6.45
N LEU A 265 -19.12 -22.53 -5.16
CA LEU A 265 -20.20 -23.26 -4.52
C LEU A 265 -21.56 -22.55 -4.59
N GLY A 266 -21.63 -21.32 -5.15
CA GLY A 266 -22.87 -20.55 -5.26
C GLY A 266 -23.49 -20.19 -3.91
N SER A 267 -22.68 -19.99 -2.86
CA SER A 267 -23.15 -19.63 -1.52
C SER A 267 -24.03 -18.39 -1.53
N LYS A 268 -25.16 -18.45 -0.85
CA LYS A 268 -26.06 -17.30 -0.67
C LYS A 268 -25.69 -16.41 0.51
N ARG A 269 -24.61 -16.69 1.25
CA ARG A 269 -24.13 -15.86 2.38
C ARG A 269 -23.42 -14.58 1.92
N CYS A 270 -23.02 -14.49 0.66
CA CYS A 270 -22.35 -13.32 0.06
C CYS A 270 -22.95 -13.02 -1.32
N ASP A 271 -22.44 -11.97 -1.95
CA ASP A 271 -22.80 -11.51 -3.30
C ASP A 271 -21.70 -11.75 -4.34
N CYS A 272 -20.61 -12.47 -3.98
CA CYS A 272 -19.37 -12.53 -4.77
C CYS A 272 -19.59 -13.20 -6.13
N GLY A 273 -20.12 -14.45 -6.17
CA GLY A 273 -20.34 -15.17 -7.41
C GLY A 273 -21.29 -14.44 -8.37
N GLU A 274 -22.38 -13.87 -7.83
CA GLU A 274 -23.33 -13.10 -8.66
C GLU A 274 -22.65 -11.82 -9.25
N GLN A 275 -21.79 -11.14 -8.47
CA GLN A 275 -21.01 -10.00 -8.97
C GLN A 275 -20.00 -10.41 -10.04
N LEU A 276 -19.33 -11.57 -9.88
CA LEU A 276 -18.39 -12.09 -10.88
C LEU A 276 -19.12 -12.35 -12.20
N HIS A 277 -20.18 -13.14 -12.17
CA HIS A 277 -20.96 -13.49 -13.35
C HIS A 277 -21.54 -12.26 -14.06
N LYS A 278 -22.11 -11.33 -13.27
CA LYS A 278 -22.66 -10.06 -13.80
C LYS A 278 -21.57 -9.22 -14.46
N SER A 279 -20.36 -9.15 -13.88
CA SER A 279 -19.26 -8.39 -14.49
C SER A 279 -18.79 -9.00 -15.80
N MET A 280 -18.72 -10.34 -15.90
CA MET A 280 -18.41 -11.04 -17.15
C MET A 280 -19.46 -10.77 -18.24
N GLN A 281 -20.73 -10.88 -17.89
CA GLN A 281 -21.84 -10.59 -18.82
C GLN A 281 -21.85 -9.12 -19.31
N MET A 282 -21.52 -8.16 -18.39
CA MET A 282 -21.44 -6.75 -18.77
C MET A 282 -20.30 -6.51 -19.76
N ILE A 283 -19.12 -7.11 -19.54
CA ILE A 283 -17.98 -7.02 -20.45
C ILE A 283 -18.27 -7.72 -21.78
N GLU A 284 -18.92 -8.89 -21.77
CA GLU A 284 -19.33 -9.58 -22.99
C GLU A 284 -20.27 -8.70 -23.82
N LYS A 285 -21.25 -8.07 -23.19
CA LYS A 285 -22.21 -7.15 -23.85
C LYS A 285 -21.55 -5.89 -24.38
N GLU A 286 -20.58 -5.32 -23.65
CA GLU A 286 -19.79 -4.16 -24.06
C GLU A 286 -18.87 -4.51 -25.26
N GLY A 287 -18.47 -5.79 -25.37
CA GLY A 287 -17.51 -6.29 -26.36
C GLY A 287 -16.07 -5.93 -26.04
N LYS A 288 -15.78 -5.28 -24.90
CA LYS A 288 -14.47 -4.76 -24.54
C LYS A 288 -14.34 -4.62 -23.01
N GLY A 289 -13.28 -5.18 -22.43
CA GLY A 289 -12.99 -5.03 -21.00
C GLY A 289 -12.20 -6.18 -20.39
N VAL A 290 -11.96 -6.09 -19.08
CA VAL A 290 -11.13 -7.04 -18.34
C VAL A 290 -11.75 -7.37 -16.99
N VAL A 291 -11.78 -8.66 -16.64
CA VAL A 291 -11.94 -9.12 -15.26
C VAL A 291 -10.58 -9.60 -14.75
N ILE A 292 -10.04 -8.94 -13.74
CA ILE A 292 -8.90 -9.43 -12.97
C ILE A 292 -9.44 -10.26 -11.81
N TYR A 293 -9.12 -11.56 -11.79
CA TYR A 293 -9.49 -12.49 -10.72
C TYR A 293 -8.28 -12.73 -9.82
N MET A 294 -8.35 -12.14 -8.61
CA MET A 294 -7.26 -12.15 -7.63
C MET A 294 -7.44 -13.28 -6.63
N GLN A 295 -6.46 -14.14 -6.45
CA GLN A 295 -6.43 -15.17 -5.42
C GLN A 295 -6.17 -14.55 -4.03
N GLN A 296 -7.18 -13.89 -3.50
CA GLN A 296 -7.16 -13.17 -2.21
C GLN A 296 -8.41 -13.51 -1.38
N GLU A 297 -8.58 -14.80 -1.12
CA GLU A 297 -9.72 -15.36 -0.40
C GLU A 297 -9.92 -14.70 0.97
N GLY A 298 -11.18 -14.43 1.32
CA GLY A 298 -11.53 -13.84 2.61
C GLY A 298 -10.96 -12.43 2.83
N ARG A 299 -10.70 -11.65 1.78
CA ARG A 299 -9.99 -10.35 1.83
C ARG A 299 -8.51 -10.49 2.23
N GLY A 300 -7.86 -11.57 1.81
CA GLY A 300 -6.45 -11.84 2.09
C GLY A 300 -6.18 -12.75 3.28
N ILE A 301 -7.18 -13.06 4.11
CA ILE A 301 -7.00 -13.92 5.30
C ILE A 301 -7.02 -15.42 5.00
N GLY A 302 -7.36 -15.81 3.78
CA GLY A 302 -7.44 -17.21 3.36
C GLY A 302 -8.75 -17.91 3.71
N LEU A 303 -8.97 -19.09 3.11
CA LEU A 303 -10.22 -19.85 3.26
C LEU A 303 -10.46 -20.32 4.69
N MET A 304 -9.43 -20.84 5.37
CA MET A 304 -9.57 -21.38 6.73
C MET A 304 -10.07 -20.30 7.70
N ASN A 305 -9.42 -19.14 7.71
CA ASN A 305 -9.78 -18.03 8.59
C ASN A 305 -11.14 -17.42 8.22
N LYS A 306 -11.47 -17.39 6.92
CA LYS A 306 -12.82 -16.99 6.48
C LYS A 306 -13.91 -17.91 7.02
N ILE A 307 -13.69 -19.23 7.05
CA ILE A 307 -14.66 -20.16 7.62
C ILE A 307 -14.74 -19.99 9.15
N ALA A 308 -13.62 -19.74 9.84
CA ALA A 308 -13.63 -19.38 11.25
C ALA A 308 -14.41 -18.08 11.51
N ALA A 309 -14.24 -17.05 10.65
CA ALA A 309 -15.04 -15.82 10.72
C ALA A 309 -16.54 -16.09 10.50
N TYR A 310 -16.91 -17.02 9.61
CA TYR A 310 -18.32 -17.44 9.44
C TYR A 310 -18.88 -18.06 10.73
N LYS A 311 -18.08 -18.82 11.46
CA LYS A 311 -18.50 -19.40 12.74
C LYS A 311 -18.79 -18.31 13.78
N LEU A 312 -17.89 -17.33 13.90
CA LEU A 312 -18.09 -16.16 14.77
C LEU A 312 -19.34 -15.35 14.37
N GLN A 313 -19.61 -15.22 13.06
CA GLN A 313 -20.82 -14.55 12.58
C GLN A 313 -22.11 -15.30 12.97
N GLU A 314 -22.09 -16.63 13.06
CA GLU A 314 -23.20 -17.44 13.59
C GLU A 314 -23.41 -17.19 15.10
N GLU A 315 -22.36 -16.84 15.81
CA GLU A 315 -22.37 -16.46 17.23
C GLU A 315 -22.74 -15.01 17.49
N GLY A 316 -22.96 -14.22 16.41
CA GLY A 316 -23.48 -12.84 16.50
C GLY A 316 -22.51 -11.74 16.12
N TYR A 317 -21.25 -12.01 15.89
CA TYR A 317 -20.28 -11.02 15.39
C TYR A 317 -20.68 -10.52 13.99
N ASP A 318 -20.30 -9.30 13.65
CA ASP A 318 -20.35 -8.88 12.25
C ASP A 318 -19.05 -9.27 11.50
N THR A 319 -18.98 -8.97 10.21
CA THR A 319 -17.83 -9.37 9.37
C THR A 319 -16.52 -8.67 9.78
N VAL A 320 -16.59 -7.43 10.26
CA VAL A 320 -15.42 -6.65 10.68
C VAL A 320 -14.93 -7.17 12.03
N ASP A 321 -15.84 -7.27 13.00
CA ASP A 321 -15.53 -7.73 14.35
C ASP A 321 -15.02 -9.18 14.36
N ALA A 322 -15.56 -10.06 13.49
CA ALA A 322 -15.08 -11.42 13.34
C ALA A 322 -13.61 -11.47 12.85
N ASN A 323 -13.23 -10.61 11.89
CA ASN A 323 -11.84 -10.55 11.42
C ASN A 323 -10.90 -10.02 12.50
N VAL A 324 -11.29 -8.95 13.19
CA VAL A 324 -10.50 -8.38 14.30
C VAL A 324 -10.32 -9.41 15.42
N HIS A 325 -11.38 -10.13 15.79
CA HIS A 325 -11.31 -11.20 16.80
C HIS A 325 -10.31 -12.31 16.43
N LEU A 326 -10.11 -12.56 15.14
CA LEU A 326 -9.13 -13.54 14.62
C LEU A 326 -7.72 -12.92 14.43
N GLY A 327 -7.50 -11.66 14.82
CA GLY A 327 -6.21 -10.98 14.74
C GLY A 327 -5.88 -10.37 13.37
N PHE A 328 -6.88 -10.21 12.47
CA PHE A 328 -6.68 -9.65 11.13
C PHE A 328 -7.24 -8.23 11.02
N LYS A 329 -6.67 -7.43 10.11
CA LYS A 329 -7.27 -6.17 9.71
C LYS A 329 -8.61 -6.40 8.97
N PRO A 330 -9.47 -5.40 8.90
CA PRO A 330 -10.71 -5.48 8.11
C PRO A 330 -10.49 -5.80 6.62
N ASP A 331 -9.34 -5.43 6.07
CA ASP A 331 -8.95 -5.66 4.67
C ASP A 331 -7.43 -5.85 4.56
N GLU A 332 -6.97 -7.05 4.17
CA GLU A 332 -5.57 -7.44 3.96
C GLU A 332 -5.22 -7.59 2.47
N ARG A 333 -6.08 -7.11 1.55
CA ARG A 333 -5.87 -7.29 0.10
C ARG A 333 -4.71 -6.46 -0.42
N ASP A 334 -4.00 -7.07 -1.38
CA ASP A 334 -2.99 -6.43 -2.19
C ASP A 334 -3.62 -5.89 -3.48
N TYR A 335 -3.61 -4.57 -3.65
CA TYR A 335 -4.07 -3.93 -4.88
C TYR A 335 -2.95 -3.71 -5.90
N GLY A 336 -1.69 -3.77 -5.47
CA GLY A 336 -0.52 -3.53 -6.31
C GLY A 336 -0.35 -4.58 -7.40
N CYS A 337 -0.53 -5.87 -7.07
CA CYS A 337 -0.48 -6.94 -8.05
C CYS A 337 -1.57 -6.77 -9.14
N GLY A 338 -2.81 -6.47 -8.73
CA GLY A 338 -3.90 -6.21 -9.68
C GLY A 338 -3.63 -5.00 -10.59
N ALA A 339 -3.00 -3.95 -10.06
CA ALA A 339 -2.60 -2.80 -10.84
C ALA A 339 -1.48 -3.13 -11.86
N GLN A 340 -0.50 -3.94 -11.47
CA GLN A 340 0.55 -4.43 -12.39
C GLN A 340 -0.04 -5.27 -13.53
N MET A 341 -0.98 -6.18 -13.22
CA MET A 341 -1.68 -6.96 -14.23
C MET A 341 -2.41 -6.05 -15.24
N LEU A 342 -3.18 -5.06 -14.76
CA LEU A 342 -3.88 -4.10 -15.61
C LEU A 342 -2.91 -3.30 -16.50
N ARG A 343 -1.81 -2.81 -15.94
CA ARG A 343 -0.80 -2.09 -16.73
C ARG A 343 -0.12 -2.97 -17.76
N HIS A 344 0.18 -4.23 -17.44
CA HIS A 344 0.71 -5.19 -18.40
C HIS A 344 -0.24 -5.37 -19.59
N LEU A 345 -1.55 -5.40 -19.33
CA LEU A 345 -2.59 -5.49 -20.36
C LEU A 345 -2.82 -4.16 -21.11
N GLY A 346 -2.02 -3.11 -20.85
CA GLY A 346 -2.14 -1.81 -21.50
C GLY A 346 -3.33 -0.97 -21.01
N VAL A 347 -3.89 -1.31 -19.84
CA VAL A 347 -4.98 -0.53 -19.23
C VAL A 347 -4.37 0.63 -18.45
N HIS A 348 -4.68 1.86 -18.86
CA HIS A 348 -4.28 3.10 -18.18
C HIS A 348 -5.48 3.86 -17.63
N LYS A 349 -6.59 3.84 -18.37
CA LYS A 349 -7.86 4.45 -18.00
C LYS A 349 -8.95 3.39 -17.92
N MET A 350 -9.82 3.48 -16.91
CA MET A 350 -10.84 2.47 -16.73
C MET A 350 -12.18 3.03 -16.24
N ARG A 351 -13.25 2.34 -16.61
CA ARG A 351 -14.57 2.41 -16.00
C ARG A 351 -14.65 1.24 -15.02
N LEU A 352 -14.45 1.54 -13.71
CA LEU A 352 -14.27 0.50 -12.70
C LEU A 352 -15.61 -0.01 -12.13
N MET A 353 -15.88 -1.30 -12.27
CA MET A 353 -17.03 -1.95 -11.67
C MET A 353 -16.76 -2.25 -10.19
N THR A 354 -17.22 -1.36 -9.29
CA THR A 354 -17.07 -1.55 -7.84
C THR A 354 -18.12 -0.76 -7.05
N ASN A 355 -18.46 -1.27 -5.87
CA ASN A 355 -19.24 -0.55 -4.85
C ASN A 355 -18.35 -0.17 -3.65
N ASN A 356 -17.03 -0.45 -3.71
CA ASN A 356 -16.07 -0.24 -2.63
C ASN A 356 -15.17 0.96 -2.95
N PRO A 357 -15.28 2.10 -2.25
CA PRO A 357 -14.44 3.29 -2.49
C PRO A 357 -12.95 3.02 -2.19
N VAL A 358 -12.62 2.16 -1.23
CA VAL A 358 -11.22 1.83 -0.90
C VAL A 358 -10.51 1.15 -2.08
N LYS A 359 -11.21 0.33 -2.87
CA LYS A 359 -10.63 -0.26 -4.09
C LYS A 359 -10.23 0.80 -5.11
N ARG A 360 -11.00 1.86 -5.21
CA ARG A 360 -10.74 2.98 -6.11
C ARG A 360 -9.42 3.65 -5.74
N VAL A 361 -9.31 4.12 -4.51
CA VAL A 361 -8.08 4.77 -3.97
C VAL A 361 -6.85 3.85 -4.14
N GLY A 362 -7.03 2.55 -3.85
CA GLY A 362 -5.96 1.56 -4.00
C GLY A 362 -5.41 1.45 -5.42
N LEU A 363 -6.24 1.54 -6.46
CA LEU A 363 -5.80 1.44 -7.86
C LEU A 363 -5.24 2.78 -8.38
N GLU A 364 -5.85 3.91 -8.02
CA GLU A 364 -5.39 5.26 -8.40
C GLU A 364 -3.98 5.53 -7.88
N ALA A 365 -3.65 5.05 -6.67
CA ALA A 365 -2.31 5.15 -6.10
C ALA A 365 -1.21 4.49 -6.96
N TYR A 366 -1.58 3.54 -7.82
CA TYR A 366 -0.66 2.87 -8.75
C TYR A 366 -0.66 3.47 -10.17
N GLY A 367 -1.18 4.69 -10.32
CA GLY A 367 -1.13 5.43 -11.58
C GLY A 367 -2.14 4.96 -12.61
N LEU A 368 -3.23 4.31 -12.18
CA LEU A 368 -4.38 3.97 -13.01
C LEU A 368 -5.42 5.08 -12.88
N GLU A 369 -5.97 5.56 -14.00
CA GLU A 369 -7.00 6.60 -14.00
C GLU A 369 -8.40 5.95 -14.02
N ILE A 370 -9.21 6.23 -12.99
CA ILE A 370 -10.60 5.78 -12.92
C ILE A 370 -11.49 6.92 -13.39
N VAL A 371 -11.94 6.84 -14.64
CA VAL A 371 -12.79 7.88 -15.27
C VAL A 371 -14.25 7.75 -14.86
N GLU A 372 -14.70 6.56 -14.49
CA GLU A 372 -16.09 6.30 -14.11
C GLU A 372 -16.17 5.14 -13.10
N ASN A 373 -17.05 5.24 -12.13
CA ASN A 373 -17.39 4.15 -11.22
C ASN A 373 -18.73 3.53 -11.64
N ILE A 374 -18.69 2.25 -12.00
CA ILE A 374 -19.89 1.48 -12.41
C ILE A 374 -20.37 0.66 -11.22
N PRO A 375 -21.57 0.91 -10.68
CA PRO A 375 -22.11 0.09 -9.60
C PRO A 375 -22.35 -1.34 -10.06
N ILE A 376 -21.99 -2.31 -9.20
CA ILE A 376 -22.24 -3.73 -9.46
C ILE A 376 -23.03 -4.32 -8.30
N GLU A 377 -24.30 -3.96 -8.25
CA GLU A 377 -25.21 -4.37 -7.18
C GLU A 377 -25.93 -5.66 -7.53
N VAL A 378 -26.19 -6.45 -6.51
CA VAL A 378 -26.95 -7.70 -6.56
C VAL A 378 -28.12 -7.58 -5.60
N THR A 379 -29.28 -8.11 -5.97
CA THR A 379 -30.47 -8.10 -5.13
C THR A 379 -30.20 -8.84 -3.82
N PRO A 380 -30.42 -8.18 -2.66
CA PRO A 380 -30.23 -8.82 -1.37
C PRO A 380 -31.15 -10.04 -1.21
N ASN A 381 -30.69 -11.03 -0.46
CA ASN A 381 -31.50 -12.17 -0.04
C ASN A 381 -31.46 -12.33 1.49
N LYS A 382 -32.31 -13.18 2.05
CA LYS A 382 -32.44 -13.35 3.51
C LYS A 382 -31.15 -13.82 4.21
N TYR A 383 -30.20 -14.41 3.46
CA TYR A 383 -28.93 -14.92 4.01
C TYR A 383 -27.79 -13.91 3.93
N ASN A 384 -27.79 -13.01 2.92
CA ASN A 384 -26.71 -12.04 2.74
C ASN A 384 -27.09 -10.60 3.16
N TYR A 385 -28.33 -10.34 3.54
CA TYR A 385 -28.78 -9.00 3.90
C TYR A 385 -27.93 -8.36 5.01
N ARG A 386 -27.67 -9.12 6.10
CA ARG A 386 -26.83 -8.64 7.21
C ARG A 386 -25.39 -8.34 6.74
N TYR A 387 -24.83 -9.20 5.90
CA TYR A 387 -23.50 -8.99 5.32
C TYR A 387 -23.43 -7.73 4.45
N LEU A 388 -24.41 -7.50 3.58
CA LEU A 388 -24.48 -6.30 2.73
C LEU A 388 -24.71 -5.03 3.57
N LYS A 389 -25.50 -5.12 4.63
CA LYS A 389 -25.71 -4.03 5.59
C LYS A 389 -24.38 -3.64 6.27
N THR A 390 -23.61 -4.60 6.76
CA THR A 390 -22.27 -4.35 7.33
C THR A 390 -21.33 -3.68 6.32
N LYS A 391 -21.33 -4.14 5.05
CA LYS A 391 -20.54 -3.50 3.98
C LYS A 391 -20.93 -2.02 3.82
N LYS A 392 -22.22 -1.70 3.84
CA LYS A 392 -22.71 -0.32 3.70
C LYS A 392 -22.34 0.54 4.90
N GLU A 393 -22.69 0.08 6.11
CA GLU A 393 -22.62 0.89 7.32
C GLU A 393 -21.20 1.02 7.92
N ARG A 394 -20.39 -0.05 7.84
CA ARG A 394 -19.08 -0.11 8.48
C ARG A 394 -17.90 -0.03 7.51
N MET A 395 -18.13 -0.28 6.22
CA MET A 395 -17.07 -0.33 5.22
C MET A 395 -17.27 0.69 4.09
N GLY A 396 -18.22 1.62 4.23
CA GLY A 396 -18.43 2.71 3.30
C GLY A 396 -18.87 2.31 1.89
N HIS A 397 -19.36 1.07 1.69
CA HIS A 397 -19.84 0.64 0.38
C HIS A 397 -21.07 1.43 -0.06
N THR A 398 -21.10 1.84 -1.32
CA THR A 398 -22.25 2.48 -1.95
C THR A 398 -23.25 1.39 -2.39
N LEU A 399 -24.17 0.99 -1.53
CA LEU A 399 -25.18 -0.03 -1.80
C LEU A 399 -26.58 0.53 -1.54
N HIS A 400 -27.52 0.23 -2.45
CA HIS A 400 -28.96 0.49 -2.26
C HIS A 400 -29.59 -0.77 -1.68
N LEU A 401 -29.87 -0.74 -0.38
CA LEU A 401 -30.56 -1.83 0.33
C LEU A 401 -31.97 -1.35 0.62
N GLU A 402 -32.96 -1.84 -0.14
CA GLU A 402 -34.38 -1.68 0.15
C GLU A 402 -34.89 -2.78 1.07
#